data_8c043906952152d6d3c6026f72ab5241
#
_entry.id   8c043906952152d6d3c6026f72ab5241
#
_cell.length_a   1.000
_cell.length_b   1.000
_cell.length_c   1.000
_cell.angle_alpha   90.00
_cell.angle_beta   90.00
_cell.angle_gamma   90.00
#
_symmetry.space_group_name_H-M   'P 1'
#
loop_
_entity.id
_entity.type
_entity.pdbx_description
1 polymer ?
#
loop_
_entity_poly.entity_id
_entity_poly.type
_entity_poly.pdbx_seq_one_letter_code
_entity_poly.pdbx_strand_id
1 'polypeptide(L)'
;MVIWLQIVVGLMMAPMADNSIGTGEADWSGPHEALMKSIHADVARNPQVLGRDHLSEPVALAMAKVPRHEFVPPELRANSYANNPLPIGHGQTISQPTIVALMTDILALCPEDTVLEIGTGSGYQAAVLSEVVPRGRVHTIEIVSDLARSARKRLAALGYQNVVVHTGDGYLGLPENAPFDGIMVTAAAEEIPAPLLEQLKPGGRLVMPVGGQDETQWLTVVSKDSEGEIDRRVVLPVRFVPLTGDHTK
;
A
#
# COMPACT_ATOMS: atom_id res chain seq x y z
N MET A 1 -16.13 17.06 15.87
CA MET A 1 -15.63 16.28 17.03
C MET A 1 -14.54 15.36 16.49
N VAL A 2 -13.28 15.81 16.60
CA VAL A 2 -12.12 15.11 16.01
C VAL A 2 -11.80 13.93 16.93
N ILE A 3 -12.00 12.71 16.45
CA ILE A 3 -11.61 11.49 17.17
C ILE A 3 -10.15 11.25 16.87
N TRP A 4 -9.27 11.56 17.81
CA TRP A 4 -7.87 11.19 17.80
C TRP A 4 -7.77 9.66 17.97
N LEU A 5 -7.33 8.95 16.93
CA LEU A 5 -6.90 7.57 17.06
C LEU A 5 -5.48 7.59 17.64
N GLN A 6 -5.37 7.56 18.97
CA GLN A 6 -4.09 7.43 19.65
C GLN A 6 -3.52 6.05 19.38
N ILE A 7 -2.38 6.00 18.69
CA ILE A 7 -1.54 4.81 18.60
C ILE A 7 -0.83 4.68 19.94
N VAL A 8 -1.38 3.88 20.85
CA VAL A 8 -0.69 3.45 22.06
C VAL A 8 0.20 2.27 21.68
N VAL A 9 1.50 2.51 21.63
CA VAL A 9 2.51 1.45 21.58
C VAL A 9 2.57 0.80 22.97
N GLY A 10 1.71 -0.16 23.21
CA GLY A 10 1.75 -1.02 24.39
C GLY A 10 2.54 -2.28 24.06
N LEU A 11 3.78 -2.35 24.54
CA LEU A 11 4.60 -3.57 24.52
C LEU A 11 4.03 -4.55 25.54
N MET A 12 3.05 -5.38 25.15
CA MET A 12 2.64 -6.52 25.95
C MET A 12 3.52 -7.72 25.58
N MET A 13 4.36 -8.14 26.51
CA MET A 13 5.04 -9.43 26.44
C MET A 13 3.99 -10.55 26.52
N ALA A 14 3.86 -11.31 25.43
CA ALA A 14 3.09 -12.54 25.42
C ALA A 14 3.89 -13.66 26.12
N PRO A 15 3.22 -14.66 26.76
CA PRO A 15 3.91 -15.77 27.39
C PRO A 15 4.61 -16.65 26.34
N MET A 16 5.77 -17.18 26.73
CA MET A 16 6.54 -18.12 25.91
C MET A 16 5.69 -19.35 25.60
N ALA A 17 5.41 -19.57 24.32
CA ALA A 17 4.75 -20.78 23.87
C ALA A 17 5.75 -21.93 23.73
N ASP A 18 5.29 -23.09 24.10
CA ASP A 18 5.91 -24.40 24.09
C ASP A 18 6.53 -24.76 22.74
N ASN A 19 7.79 -25.17 22.76
CA ASN A 19 8.63 -25.45 21.61
C ASN A 19 8.46 -26.92 21.16
N SER A 20 7.27 -27.27 20.64
CA SER A 20 7.08 -28.54 19.94
C SER A 20 7.38 -28.37 18.45
N ILE A 21 8.49 -28.91 17.97
CA ILE A 21 8.94 -28.96 16.59
C ILE A 21 7.98 -29.83 15.77
N GLY A 22 6.93 -29.22 15.26
CA GLY A 22 6.09 -29.77 14.20
C GLY A 22 6.47 -29.10 12.88
N THR A 23 6.94 -29.89 11.90
CA THR A 23 7.26 -29.46 10.53
C THR A 23 5.99 -29.24 9.69
N GLY A 24 4.94 -28.67 10.27
CA GLY A 24 3.75 -28.22 9.57
C GLY A 24 3.87 -26.72 9.25
N GLU A 25 3.62 -26.32 8.01
CA GLU A 25 3.40 -24.89 7.69
C GLU A 25 2.31 -24.36 8.62
N ALA A 26 2.57 -23.20 9.23
CA ALA A 26 1.61 -22.58 10.13
C ALA A 26 0.31 -22.28 9.37
N ASP A 27 -0.84 -22.65 9.93
CA ASP A 27 -2.14 -22.31 9.37
C ASP A 27 -2.45 -20.82 9.62
N TRP A 28 -2.43 -20.04 8.55
CA TRP A 28 -2.71 -18.61 8.58
C TRP A 28 -4.16 -18.27 8.26
N SER A 29 -5.04 -19.23 7.98
CA SER A 29 -6.43 -19.00 7.57
C SER A 29 -7.23 -18.24 8.62
N GLY A 30 -7.19 -18.66 9.87
CA GLY A 30 -7.89 -18.00 10.98
C GLY A 30 -7.42 -16.55 11.22
N PRO A 31 -6.11 -16.30 11.39
CA PRO A 31 -5.57 -14.95 11.49
C PRO A 31 -5.94 -14.05 10.30
N HIS A 32 -5.89 -14.57 9.07
CA HIS A 32 -6.24 -13.83 7.87
C HIS A 32 -7.74 -13.46 7.84
N GLU A 33 -8.62 -14.41 8.17
CA GLU A 33 -10.06 -14.15 8.27
C GLU A 33 -10.38 -13.08 9.33
N ALA A 34 -9.70 -13.12 10.47
CA ALA A 34 -9.85 -12.12 11.53
C ALA A 34 -9.41 -10.71 11.04
N LEU A 35 -8.30 -10.64 10.28
CA LEU A 35 -7.87 -9.40 9.66
C LEU A 35 -8.92 -8.86 8.68
N MET A 36 -9.45 -9.70 7.79
CA MET A 36 -10.49 -9.27 6.83
C MET A 36 -11.73 -8.74 7.55
N LYS A 37 -12.18 -9.38 8.63
CA LYS A 37 -13.27 -8.86 9.48
C LYS A 37 -12.95 -7.48 10.06
N SER A 38 -11.71 -7.28 10.51
CA SER A 38 -11.26 -5.97 11.02
C SER A 38 -11.28 -4.90 9.94
N ILE A 39 -10.77 -5.21 8.73
CA ILE A 39 -10.76 -4.27 7.60
C ILE A 39 -12.21 -3.89 7.22
N HIS A 40 -13.10 -4.86 7.06
CA HIS A 40 -14.51 -4.58 6.75
C HIS A 40 -15.19 -3.71 7.81
N ALA A 41 -14.92 -3.97 9.10
CA ALA A 41 -15.45 -3.15 10.18
C ALA A 41 -14.91 -1.72 10.15
N ASP A 42 -13.63 -1.51 9.81
CA ASP A 42 -13.04 -0.18 9.68
C ASP A 42 -13.65 0.60 8.51
N VAL A 43 -13.82 -0.05 7.36
CA VAL A 43 -14.47 0.54 6.18
C VAL A 43 -15.90 0.93 6.49
N ALA A 44 -16.68 0.04 7.10
CA ALA A 44 -18.07 0.30 7.47
C ALA A 44 -18.24 1.46 8.46
N ARG A 45 -17.24 1.69 9.34
CA ARG A 45 -17.24 2.85 10.26
C ARG A 45 -16.87 4.18 9.58
N ASN A 46 -16.30 4.15 8.39
CA ASN A 46 -15.80 5.31 7.66
C ASN A 46 -16.34 5.37 6.22
N PRO A 47 -17.68 5.32 6.01
CA PRO A 47 -18.26 5.21 4.66
C PRO A 47 -17.96 6.44 3.78
N GLN A 48 -17.66 7.60 4.39
CA GLN A 48 -17.30 8.83 3.66
C GLN A 48 -15.99 8.71 2.87
N VAL A 49 -15.11 7.75 3.21
CA VAL A 49 -13.83 7.54 2.53
C VAL A 49 -14.05 7.03 1.11
N LEU A 50 -14.86 6.00 0.96
CA LEU A 50 -15.17 5.34 -0.31
C LEU A 50 -16.52 5.78 -0.94
N GLY A 51 -17.33 6.55 -0.19
CA GLY A 51 -18.72 6.82 -0.57
C GLY A 51 -19.66 5.62 -0.38
N ARG A 52 -19.20 4.55 0.31
CA ARG A 52 -19.91 3.32 0.64
C ARG A 52 -19.31 2.67 1.88
N ASP A 53 -20.04 1.74 2.50
CA ASP A 53 -19.67 1.05 3.75
C ASP A 53 -18.90 -0.27 3.56
N HIS A 54 -18.50 -0.58 2.33
CA HIS A 54 -17.79 -1.81 1.96
C HIS A 54 -16.72 -1.57 0.90
N LEU A 55 -15.74 -2.48 0.82
CA LEU A 55 -14.76 -2.53 -0.27
C LEU A 55 -15.43 -2.99 -1.57
N SER A 56 -14.86 -2.60 -2.70
CA SER A 56 -15.18 -3.24 -3.98
C SER A 56 -14.78 -4.72 -3.95
N GLU A 57 -15.53 -5.55 -4.68
CA GLU A 57 -15.27 -6.99 -4.72
C GLU A 57 -13.83 -7.32 -5.16
N PRO A 58 -13.25 -6.70 -6.23
CA PRO A 58 -11.88 -6.97 -6.63
C PRO A 58 -10.87 -6.70 -5.52
N VAL A 59 -11.02 -5.60 -4.77
CA VAL A 59 -10.11 -5.27 -3.67
C VAL A 59 -10.28 -6.21 -2.49
N ALA A 60 -11.52 -6.55 -2.12
CA ALA A 60 -11.78 -7.51 -1.05
C ALA A 60 -11.18 -8.88 -1.37
N LEU A 61 -11.31 -9.37 -2.61
CA LEU A 61 -10.71 -10.62 -3.07
C LEU A 61 -9.18 -10.55 -3.09
N ALA A 62 -8.58 -9.46 -3.56
CA ALA A 62 -7.14 -9.26 -3.56
C ALA A 62 -6.57 -9.29 -2.13
N MET A 63 -7.20 -8.55 -1.21
CA MET A 63 -6.79 -8.54 0.20
C MET A 63 -6.92 -9.91 0.88
N ALA A 64 -7.94 -10.68 0.53
CA ALA A 64 -8.14 -12.05 1.04
C ALA A 64 -7.19 -13.08 0.41
N LYS A 65 -6.62 -12.80 -0.78
CA LYS A 65 -5.75 -13.74 -1.49
C LYS A 65 -4.27 -13.56 -1.15
N VAL A 66 -3.80 -12.31 -1.02
CA VAL A 66 -2.37 -12.01 -0.86
C VAL A 66 -1.87 -12.42 0.52
N PRO A 67 -0.90 -13.37 0.63
CA PRO A 67 -0.42 -13.91 1.91
C PRO A 67 0.52 -12.91 2.61
N ARG A 68 -0.03 -12.01 3.42
CA ARG A 68 0.73 -10.92 4.06
C ARG A 68 1.94 -11.41 4.89
N HIS A 69 1.86 -12.61 5.49
CA HIS A 69 2.96 -13.20 6.26
C HIS A 69 4.22 -13.46 5.42
N GLU A 70 4.11 -13.56 4.10
CA GLU A 70 5.26 -13.68 3.20
C GLU A 70 5.99 -12.35 2.93
N PHE A 71 5.37 -11.22 3.31
CA PHE A 71 5.89 -9.87 3.07
C PHE A 71 6.47 -9.20 4.31
N VAL A 72 6.59 -9.92 5.41
CA VAL A 72 7.19 -9.44 6.66
C VAL A 72 8.45 -10.26 7.00
N PRO A 73 9.38 -9.72 7.82
CA PRO A 73 10.48 -10.50 8.36
C PRO A 73 9.99 -11.76 9.10
N PRO A 74 10.74 -12.88 9.07
CA PRO A 74 10.32 -14.15 9.68
C PRO A 74 9.89 -14.02 11.15
N GLU A 75 10.59 -13.21 11.93
CA GLU A 75 10.33 -12.94 13.35
C GLU A 75 9.01 -12.19 13.60
N LEU A 76 8.46 -11.54 12.58
CA LEU A 76 7.20 -10.79 12.65
C LEU A 76 6.01 -11.53 12.02
N ARG A 77 6.21 -12.73 11.47
CA ARG A 77 5.14 -13.48 10.81
C ARG A 77 3.92 -13.71 11.70
N ALA A 78 4.12 -13.98 12.97
CA ALA A 78 3.03 -14.15 13.94
C ALA A 78 2.14 -12.90 14.09
N ASN A 79 2.68 -11.71 13.79
CA ASN A 79 1.97 -10.44 13.88
C ASN A 79 1.46 -9.94 12.51
N SER A 80 1.74 -10.67 11.42
CA SER A 80 1.50 -10.19 10.05
C SER A 80 0.03 -9.89 9.75
N TYR A 81 -0.88 -10.57 10.44
CA TYR A 81 -2.33 -10.39 10.29
C TYR A 81 -2.95 -9.48 11.35
N ALA A 82 -2.15 -8.82 12.19
CA ALA A 82 -2.61 -7.68 12.97
C ALA A 82 -2.87 -6.48 12.04
N ASN A 83 -3.93 -5.73 12.29
CA ASN A 83 -4.28 -4.56 11.47
C ASN A 83 -3.40 -3.34 11.82
N ASN A 84 -2.09 -3.53 11.76
CA ASN A 84 -1.07 -2.55 12.10
C ASN A 84 0.05 -2.51 11.03
N PRO A 85 0.78 -1.38 10.89
CA PRO A 85 2.04 -1.37 10.18
C PRO A 85 3.09 -2.19 10.94
N LEU A 86 4.04 -2.81 10.21
CA LEU A 86 5.15 -3.58 10.78
C LEU A 86 6.47 -3.15 10.14
N PRO A 87 7.59 -3.16 10.89
CA PRO A 87 8.89 -2.82 10.31
C PRO A 87 9.35 -3.91 9.32
N ILE A 88 9.99 -3.46 8.22
CA ILE A 88 10.57 -4.32 7.18
C ILE A 88 12.07 -4.10 6.99
N GLY A 89 12.70 -3.37 7.91
CA GLY A 89 14.10 -2.98 7.81
C GLY A 89 14.28 -1.62 7.12
N HIS A 90 15.50 -1.11 7.12
CA HIS A 90 15.90 0.17 6.51
C HIS A 90 15.05 1.38 6.95
N GLY A 91 14.47 1.35 8.16
CA GLY A 91 13.55 2.38 8.64
C GLY A 91 12.19 2.40 7.95
N GLN A 92 11.88 1.39 7.12
CA GLN A 92 10.62 1.29 6.37
C GLN A 92 9.64 0.33 7.04
N THR A 93 8.37 0.44 6.66
CA THR A 93 7.30 -0.40 7.18
C THR A 93 6.42 -0.96 6.05
N ILE A 94 5.85 -2.15 6.26
CA ILE A 94 4.67 -2.58 5.52
C ILE A 94 3.45 -1.85 6.11
N SER A 95 2.65 -1.21 5.27
CA SER A 95 1.52 -0.37 5.68
C SER A 95 0.44 -1.16 6.43
N GLN A 96 -0.35 -0.46 7.25
CA GLN A 96 -1.54 -1.02 7.90
C GLN A 96 -2.51 -1.60 6.84
N PRO A 97 -3.00 -2.83 7.03
CA PRO A 97 -3.88 -3.49 6.06
C PRO A 97 -5.12 -2.69 5.65
N THR A 98 -5.82 -2.05 6.59
CA THR A 98 -6.96 -1.18 6.25
C THR A 98 -6.55 -0.04 5.32
N ILE A 99 -5.39 0.58 5.52
CA ILE A 99 -4.90 1.67 4.66
C ILE A 99 -4.57 1.13 3.25
N VAL A 100 -3.93 -0.05 3.17
CA VAL A 100 -3.69 -0.74 1.88
C VAL A 100 -5.00 -0.94 1.12
N ALA A 101 -6.02 -1.49 1.78
CA ALA A 101 -7.34 -1.74 1.19
C ALA A 101 -8.01 -0.44 0.71
N LEU A 102 -8.04 0.61 1.56
CA LEU A 102 -8.66 1.89 1.22
C LEU A 102 -7.95 2.59 0.06
N MET A 103 -6.61 2.66 0.07
CA MET A 103 -5.86 3.29 -1.00
C MET A 103 -6.05 2.56 -2.33
N THR A 104 -6.08 1.23 -2.31
CA THR A 104 -6.32 0.41 -3.51
C THR A 104 -7.73 0.63 -4.06
N ASP A 105 -8.73 0.68 -3.20
CA ASP A 105 -10.13 0.87 -3.59
C ASP A 105 -10.40 2.27 -4.15
N ILE A 106 -9.76 3.29 -3.59
CA ILE A 106 -9.85 4.68 -4.06
C ILE A 106 -9.38 4.84 -5.51
N LEU A 107 -8.39 4.08 -5.94
CA LEU A 107 -7.90 4.14 -7.34
C LEU A 107 -8.97 3.70 -8.35
N ALA A 108 -9.94 2.88 -7.95
CA ALA A 108 -11.04 2.40 -8.78
C ALA A 108 -10.56 1.77 -10.11
N LEU A 109 -9.58 0.87 -10.00
CA LEU A 109 -8.89 0.26 -11.14
C LEU A 109 -9.75 -0.77 -11.87
N CYS A 110 -9.53 -0.87 -13.17
CA CYS A 110 -10.02 -1.93 -14.05
C CYS A 110 -8.98 -3.06 -14.19
N PRO A 111 -9.39 -4.29 -14.52
CA PRO A 111 -8.47 -5.43 -14.59
C PRO A 111 -7.33 -5.31 -15.61
N GLU A 112 -7.43 -4.44 -16.60
CA GLU A 112 -6.45 -4.20 -17.67
C GLU A 112 -5.54 -2.99 -17.42
N ASP A 113 -5.74 -2.26 -16.32
CA ASP A 113 -5.07 -0.98 -16.05
C ASP A 113 -3.56 -1.16 -15.83
N THR A 114 -2.84 -0.11 -16.19
CA THR A 114 -1.41 0.03 -15.88
C THR A 114 -1.25 0.97 -14.69
N VAL A 115 -0.64 0.46 -13.62
CA VAL A 115 -0.52 1.15 -12.34
C VAL A 115 0.93 1.42 -12.00
N LEU A 116 1.21 2.61 -11.47
CA LEU A 116 2.49 2.97 -10.88
C LEU A 116 2.35 3.02 -9.36
N GLU A 117 3.22 2.28 -8.66
CA GLU A 117 3.41 2.37 -7.22
C GLU A 117 4.77 3.01 -6.91
N ILE A 118 4.78 3.99 -6.01
CA ILE A 118 5.99 4.60 -5.45
C ILE A 118 6.17 4.13 -4.02
N GLY A 119 7.30 3.45 -3.75
CA GLY A 119 7.60 2.83 -2.46
C GLY A 119 7.23 1.36 -2.43
N THR A 120 7.99 0.52 -3.15
CA THR A 120 7.77 -0.95 -3.19
C THR A 120 7.83 -1.59 -1.80
N GLY A 121 8.78 -1.16 -0.97
CA GLY A 121 9.01 -1.72 0.36
C GLY A 121 9.17 -3.23 0.34
N SER A 122 8.25 -3.94 1.00
CA SER A 122 8.22 -5.41 0.97
C SER A 122 7.66 -6.02 -0.32
N GLY A 123 6.94 -5.24 -1.14
CA GLY A 123 6.19 -5.69 -2.31
C GLY A 123 4.73 -6.08 -2.02
N TYR A 124 4.25 -5.91 -0.79
CA TYR A 124 2.88 -6.32 -0.42
C TYR A 124 1.81 -5.53 -1.17
N GLN A 125 1.94 -4.20 -1.21
CA GLN A 125 0.98 -3.35 -1.92
C GLN A 125 1.02 -3.64 -3.43
N ALA A 126 2.22 -3.84 -4.02
CA ALA A 126 2.36 -4.26 -5.42
C ALA A 126 1.64 -5.60 -5.70
N ALA A 127 1.73 -6.57 -4.77
CA ALA A 127 1.02 -7.84 -4.89
C ALA A 127 -0.50 -7.66 -4.84
N VAL A 128 -1.02 -6.80 -3.94
CA VAL A 128 -2.45 -6.47 -3.88
C VAL A 128 -2.92 -5.81 -5.18
N LEU A 129 -2.18 -4.82 -5.69
CA LEU A 129 -2.48 -4.18 -6.98
C LEU A 129 -2.47 -5.19 -8.13
N SER A 130 -1.50 -6.11 -8.15
CA SER A 130 -1.38 -7.19 -9.15
C SER A 130 -2.64 -8.07 -9.23
N GLU A 131 -3.25 -8.37 -8.09
CA GLU A 131 -4.51 -9.13 -8.04
C GLU A 131 -5.72 -8.33 -8.52
N VAL A 132 -5.71 -7.01 -8.35
CA VAL A 132 -6.78 -6.12 -8.84
C VAL A 132 -6.69 -5.91 -10.34
N VAL A 133 -5.45 -5.86 -10.90
CA VAL A 133 -5.23 -5.69 -12.34
C VAL A 133 -4.61 -6.94 -12.99
N PRO A 134 -5.28 -8.10 -12.97
CA PRO A 134 -4.68 -9.38 -13.37
C PRO A 134 -4.35 -9.47 -14.87
N ARG A 135 -4.91 -8.63 -15.71
CA ARG A 135 -4.63 -8.50 -17.14
C ARG A 135 -3.85 -7.22 -17.49
N GLY A 136 -3.66 -6.37 -16.48
CA GLY A 136 -2.88 -5.14 -16.57
C GLY A 136 -1.44 -5.32 -16.11
N ARG A 137 -0.83 -4.24 -15.68
CA ARG A 137 0.56 -4.23 -15.23
C ARG A 137 0.76 -3.31 -14.04
N VAL A 138 1.58 -3.75 -13.09
CA VAL A 138 2.03 -2.94 -11.96
C VAL A 138 3.51 -2.63 -12.13
N HIS A 139 3.85 -1.36 -12.25
CA HIS A 139 5.20 -0.85 -12.12
C HIS A 139 5.36 -0.34 -10.70
N THR A 140 6.43 -0.74 -10.01
CA THR A 140 6.71 -0.27 -8.64
C THR A 140 8.15 0.19 -8.53
N ILE A 141 8.39 1.32 -7.86
CA ILE A 141 9.71 1.94 -7.70
C ILE A 141 10.12 1.92 -6.24
N GLU A 142 11.38 1.57 -5.99
CA GLU A 142 11.98 1.58 -4.66
C GLU A 142 13.37 2.22 -4.71
N ILE A 143 13.60 3.21 -3.85
CA ILE A 143 14.88 3.90 -3.78
C ILE A 143 15.94 3.09 -3.01
N VAL A 144 15.52 2.27 -2.05
CA VAL A 144 16.40 1.39 -1.27
C VAL A 144 16.67 0.11 -2.07
N SER A 145 17.85 0.02 -2.69
CA SER A 145 18.22 -1.08 -3.59
C SER A 145 18.08 -2.47 -2.97
N ASP A 146 18.31 -2.63 -1.67
CA ASP A 146 18.16 -3.92 -0.98
C ASP A 146 16.69 -4.33 -0.84
N LEU A 147 15.80 -3.37 -0.55
CA LEU A 147 14.35 -3.62 -0.55
C LEU A 147 13.85 -3.96 -1.95
N ALA A 148 14.23 -3.17 -2.96
CA ALA A 148 13.87 -3.44 -4.36
C ALA A 148 14.28 -4.85 -4.81
N ARG A 149 15.51 -5.27 -4.47
CA ARG A 149 16.04 -6.61 -4.80
C ARG A 149 15.26 -7.71 -4.08
N SER A 150 14.97 -7.51 -2.80
CA SER A 150 14.23 -8.47 -1.97
C SER A 150 12.79 -8.60 -2.42
N ALA A 151 12.10 -7.48 -2.70
CA ALA A 151 10.74 -7.45 -3.21
C ALA A 151 10.63 -8.14 -4.58
N ARG A 152 11.56 -7.86 -5.51
CA ARG A 152 11.60 -8.52 -6.83
C ARG A 152 11.69 -10.04 -6.71
N LYS A 153 12.58 -10.54 -5.84
CA LYS A 153 12.73 -12.00 -5.61
C LYS A 153 11.46 -12.58 -5.01
N ARG A 154 10.88 -11.93 -4.02
CA ARG A 154 9.65 -12.38 -3.34
C ARG A 154 8.47 -12.43 -4.28
N LEU A 155 8.20 -11.35 -5.00
CA LEU A 155 7.10 -11.26 -5.96
C LEU A 155 7.21 -12.34 -7.05
N ALA A 156 8.40 -12.55 -7.59
CA ALA A 156 8.65 -13.62 -8.57
C ALA A 156 8.41 -15.02 -7.98
N ALA A 157 8.89 -15.28 -6.76
CA ALA A 157 8.70 -16.57 -6.08
C ALA A 157 7.23 -16.86 -5.75
N LEU A 158 6.44 -15.81 -5.47
CA LEU A 158 4.99 -15.91 -5.20
C LEU A 158 4.13 -15.88 -6.48
N GLY A 159 4.74 -15.76 -7.67
CA GLY A 159 4.05 -15.87 -8.95
C GLY A 159 3.41 -14.57 -9.47
N TYR A 160 3.72 -13.39 -8.90
CA TYR A 160 3.21 -12.09 -9.38
C TYR A 160 3.97 -11.62 -10.64
N GLN A 161 3.64 -12.22 -11.81
CA GLN A 161 4.36 -12.02 -13.07
C GLN A 161 4.06 -10.69 -13.77
N ASN A 162 2.94 -10.04 -13.44
CA ASN A 162 2.56 -8.73 -13.98
C ASN A 162 3.11 -7.55 -13.17
N VAL A 163 3.99 -7.81 -12.17
CA VAL A 163 4.68 -6.77 -11.38
C VAL A 163 6.11 -6.58 -11.88
N VAL A 164 6.47 -5.32 -12.17
CA VAL A 164 7.84 -4.93 -12.56
C VAL A 164 8.41 -4.01 -11.49
N VAL A 165 9.46 -4.47 -10.81
CA VAL A 165 10.14 -3.69 -9.77
C VAL A 165 11.29 -2.90 -10.35
N HIS A 166 11.24 -1.57 -10.21
CA HIS A 166 12.30 -0.63 -10.60
C HIS A 166 13.09 -0.18 -9.35
N THR A 167 14.34 0.20 -9.56
CA THR A 167 15.17 0.82 -8.50
C THR A 167 15.47 2.25 -8.91
N GLY A 168 15.06 3.23 -8.11
CA GLY A 168 15.27 4.63 -8.43
C GLY A 168 14.51 5.59 -7.53
N ASP A 169 14.62 6.89 -7.85
CA ASP A 169 13.88 7.95 -7.15
C ASP A 169 12.43 8.01 -7.66
N GLY A 170 11.50 7.63 -6.79
CA GLY A 170 10.08 7.61 -7.11
C GLY A 170 9.44 9.00 -7.30
N TYR A 171 10.10 10.07 -6.87
CA TYR A 171 9.63 11.43 -7.11
C TYR A 171 9.48 11.75 -8.60
N LEU A 172 10.35 11.18 -9.41
CA LEU A 172 10.36 11.38 -10.87
C LEU A 172 9.34 10.49 -11.61
N GLY A 173 8.78 9.48 -10.93
CA GLY A 173 7.94 8.48 -11.56
C GLY A 173 8.69 7.59 -12.55
N LEU A 174 7.99 7.16 -13.61
CA LEU A 174 8.51 6.33 -14.72
C LEU A 174 8.00 6.86 -16.05
N PRO A 175 8.55 7.96 -16.56
CA PRO A 175 8.04 8.61 -17.80
C PRO A 175 8.07 7.69 -19.02
N GLU A 176 9.02 6.73 -19.08
CA GLU A 176 9.13 5.75 -20.16
C GLU A 176 7.99 4.72 -20.19
N ASN A 177 7.24 4.58 -19.09
CA ASN A 177 6.12 3.66 -18.96
C ASN A 177 4.77 4.37 -18.85
N ALA A 178 4.78 5.71 -18.83
CA ALA A 178 3.57 6.53 -18.76
C ALA A 178 2.78 6.48 -20.10
N PRO A 179 1.46 6.81 -20.08
CA PRO A 179 0.68 7.23 -18.93
C PRO A 179 0.12 6.08 -18.11
N PHE A 180 -0.16 6.34 -16.81
CA PHE A 180 -0.72 5.36 -15.87
C PHE A 180 -2.20 5.61 -15.60
N ASP A 181 -2.99 4.55 -15.54
CA ASP A 181 -4.42 4.58 -15.17
C ASP A 181 -4.59 4.90 -13.68
N GLY A 182 -3.66 4.41 -12.85
CA GLY A 182 -3.60 4.71 -11.42
C GLY A 182 -2.18 4.93 -10.93
N ILE A 183 -1.99 5.88 -10.00
CA ILE A 183 -0.71 6.10 -9.33
C ILE A 183 -0.93 6.03 -7.82
N MET A 184 -0.15 5.22 -7.13
CA MET A 184 -0.17 5.09 -5.68
C MET A 184 1.19 5.45 -5.10
N VAL A 185 1.22 6.37 -4.13
CA VAL A 185 2.44 6.71 -3.40
C VAL A 185 2.30 6.25 -1.95
N THR A 186 3.19 5.38 -1.50
CA THR A 186 3.19 4.79 -0.16
C THR A 186 4.19 5.45 0.79
N ALA A 187 4.59 6.68 0.46
CA ALA A 187 5.44 7.56 1.26
C ALA A 187 4.85 8.98 1.24
N ALA A 188 5.11 9.79 2.27
CA ALA A 188 4.58 11.14 2.38
C ALA A 188 5.54 12.19 1.81
N ALA A 189 5.00 13.19 1.13
CA ALA A 189 5.72 14.39 0.74
C ALA A 189 4.91 15.64 1.13
N GLU A 190 5.57 16.79 1.23
CA GLU A 190 4.89 18.06 1.55
C GLU A 190 3.91 18.46 0.45
N GLU A 191 4.25 18.13 -0.80
CA GLU A 191 3.43 18.40 -1.98
C GLU A 191 3.38 17.19 -2.91
N ILE A 192 2.38 17.17 -3.80
CA ILE A 192 2.27 16.14 -4.83
C ILE A 192 3.31 16.40 -5.92
N PRO A 193 4.22 15.46 -6.22
CA PRO A 193 5.23 15.65 -7.26
C PRO A 193 4.61 15.92 -8.64
N ALA A 194 4.98 17.04 -9.26
CA ALA A 194 4.48 17.40 -10.58
C ALA A 194 4.70 16.32 -11.66
N PRO A 195 5.85 15.61 -11.70
CA PRO A 195 6.06 14.53 -12.67
C PRO A 195 5.02 13.40 -12.56
N LEU A 196 4.47 13.13 -11.35
CA LEU A 196 3.44 12.10 -11.20
C LEU A 196 2.09 12.56 -11.75
N LEU A 197 1.77 13.86 -11.63
CA LEU A 197 0.55 14.42 -12.23
C LEU A 197 0.61 14.41 -13.76
N GLU A 198 1.79 14.66 -14.34
CA GLU A 198 2.02 14.60 -15.78
C GLU A 198 1.85 13.18 -16.32
N GLN A 199 2.33 12.17 -15.56
CA GLN A 199 2.26 10.77 -15.92
C GLN A 199 0.89 10.13 -15.66
N LEU A 200 -0.02 10.80 -14.96
CA LEU A 200 -1.38 10.33 -14.74
C LEU A 200 -2.21 10.49 -16.00
N LYS A 201 -2.84 9.41 -16.44
CA LYS A 201 -3.73 9.37 -17.61
C LYS A 201 -5.00 10.22 -17.38
N PRO A 202 -5.55 10.90 -18.40
CA PRO A 202 -6.92 11.41 -18.33
C PRO A 202 -7.90 10.30 -17.93
N GLY A 203 -8.78 10.56 -16.96
CA GLY A 203 -9.64 9.58 -16.32
C GLY A 203 -9.00 8.83 -15.15
N GLY A 204 -7.68 8.94 -14.95
CA GLY A 204 -6.93 8.25 -13.91
C GLY A 204 -7.02 8.92 -12.52
N ARG A 205 -6.54 8.19 -11.51
CA ARG A 205 -6.46 8.66 -10.13
C ARG A 205 -5.08 8.46 -9.53
N LEU A 206 -4.65 9.44 -8.74
CA LEU A 206 -3.47 9.34 -7.90
C LEU A 206 -3.90 9.39 -6.43
N VAL A 207 -3.32 8.52 -5.58
CA VAL A 207 -3.53 8.54 -4.14
C VAL A 207 -2.20 8.58 -3.42
N MET A 208 -2.03 9.55 -2.49
CA MET A 208 -0.82 9.70 -1.70
C MET A 208 -1.05 10.43 -0.37
N PRO A 209 -0.19 10.18 0.63
CA PRO A 209 -0.12 11.02 1.83
C PRO A 209 0.57 12.35 1.52
N VAL A 210 -0.06 13.48 1.88
CA VAL A 210 0.49 14.83 1.73
C VAL A 210 0.64 15.48 3.10
N GLY A 211 1.81 16.02 3.40
CA GLY A 211 2.17 16.69 4.66
C GLY A 211 3.56 16.32 5.14
N GLY A 212 4.16 17.20 5.94
CA GLY A 212 5.48 17.04 6.53
C GLY A 212 5.53 15.93 7.60
N GLN A 213 6.75 15.54 8.00
CA GLN A 213 6.94 14.47 8.99
C GLN A 213 6.50 14.87 10.40
N ASP A 214 6.58 16.15 10.73
CA ASP A 214 6.20 16.71 12.03
C ASP A 214 4.77 17.28 12.04
N GLU A 215 4.04 17.12 10.93
CA GLU A 215 2.67 17.59 10.73
C GLU A 215 1.70 16.43 10.57
N THR A 216 0.39 16.75 10.54
CA THR A 216 -0.62 15.78 10.14
C THR A 216 -0.54 15.55 8.64
N GLN A 217 -0.21 14.32 8.24
CA GLN A 217 -0.29 13.92 6.85
C GLN A 217 -1.72 13.57 6.49
N TRP A 218 -2.16 14.00 5.32
CA TRP A 218 -3.50 13.75 4.82
C TRP A 218 -3.47 12.86 3.58
N LEU A 219 -4.18 11.75 3.63
CA LEU A 219 -4.39 10.95 2.43
C LEU A 219 -5.18 11.79 1.44
N THR A 220 -4.55 12.09 0.31
CA THR A 220 -5.08 12.95 -0.74
C THR A 220 -5.28 12.15 -2.01
N VAL A 221 -6.43 12.35 -2.63
CA VAL A 221 -6.77 11.78 -3.93
C VAL A 221 -6.75 12.88 -4.96
N VAL A 222 -6.10 12.61 -6.06
CA VAL A 222 -6.17 13.42 -7.28
C VAL A 222 -6.95 12.65 -8.33
N SER A 223 -7.92 13.29 -8.95
CA SER A 223 -8.60 12.78 -10.15
C SER A 223 -8.27 13.70 -11.32
N LYS A 224 -7.87 13.11 -12.44
CA LYS A 224 -7.65 13.84 -13.69
C LYS A 224 -8.79 13.50 -14.64
N ASP A 225 -9.56 14.49 -15.04
CA ASP A 225 -10.70 14.27 -15.94
C ASP A 225 -10.28 14.02 -17.39
N SER A 226 -11.24 13.84 -18.29
CA SER A 226 -10.99 13.60 -19.72
C SER A 226 -10.38 14.81 -20.46
N GLU A 227 -10.50 16.01 -19.91
CA GLU A 227 -9.96 17.25 -20.45
C GLU A 227 -8.57 17.57 -19.88
N GLY A 228 -8.13 16.77 -18.85
CA GLY A 228 -6.84 16.93 -18.19
C GLY A 228 -6.90 17.83 -16.95
N GLU A 229 -8.07 18.30 -16.56
CA GLU A 229 -8.27 19.10 -15.36
C GLU A 229 -8.13 18.24 -14.11
N ILE A 230 -7.56 18.84 -13.07
CA ILE A 230 -7.21 18.14 -11.82
C ILE A 230 -8.12 18.59 -10.69
N ASP A 231 -8.84 17.61 -10.10
CA ASP A 231 -9.54 17.77 -8.83
C ASP A 231 -8.74 17.12 -7.70
N ARG A 232 -8.76 17.73 -6.51
CA ARG A 232 -8.06 17.24 -5.32
C ARG A 232 -9.02 17.09 -4.15
N ARG A 233 -9.05 15.89 -3.55
CA ARG A 233 -9.87 15.60 -2.37
C ARG A 233 -9.03 15.04 -1.22
N VAL A 234 -9.11 15.68 -0.06
CA VAL A 234 -8.56 15.17 1.21
C VAL A 234 -9.50 14.13 1.79
N VAL A 235 -8.97 12.99 2.24
CA VAL A 235 -9.76 11.82 2.63
C VAL A 235 -9.73 11.58 4.14
N LEU A 236 -8.56 11.28 4.70
CA LEU A 236 -8.37 10.98 6.13
C LEU A 236 -6.95 11.29 6.57
N PRO A 237 -6.72 11.54 7.88
CA PRO A 237 -5.39 11.68 8.42
C PRO A 237 -4.68 10.32 8.45
N VAL A 238 -3.38 10.33 8.09
CA VAL A 238 -2.52 9.14 8.01
C VAL A 238 -1.13 9.46 8.55
N ARG A 239 -0.29 8.42 8.68
CA ARG A 239 1.12 8.57 8.97
C ARG A 239 1.94 7.60 8.13
N PHE A 240 2.81 8.14 7.30
CA PHE A 240 3.72 7.42 6.42
C PHE A 240 5.16 7.86 6.64
N VAL A 241 6.09 7.02 6.21
CA VAL A 241 7.50 7.36 6.08
C VAL A 241 7.68 8.45 5.00
N PRO A 242 8.77 9.26 5.05
CA PRO A 242 8.98 10.30 4.06
C PRO A 242 9.30 9.73 2.67
N LEU A 243 8.81 10.40 1.64
CA LEU A 243 9.27 10.21 0.27
C LEU A 243 10.68 10.82 0.18
N THR A 244 11.69 9.96 0.08
CA THR A 244 13.10 10.36 0.03
C THR A 244 13.64 10.30 -1.39
N GLY A 245 14.64 11.15 -1.69
CA GLY A 245 15.28 11.21 -3.00
C GLY A 245 16.16 12.44 -3.14
N ASP A 246 16.70 12.67 -4.34
CA ASP A 246 17.57 13.81 -4.61
C ASP A 246 16.83 15.17 -4.55
N HIS A 247 15.51 15.15 -4.65
CA HIS A 247 14.64 16.31 -4.50
C HIS A 247 14.54 16.85 -3.06
N THR A 248 15.01 16.08 -2.06
CA THR A 248 14.97 16.46 -0.64
C THR A 248 16.30 17.08 -0.15
N LYS A 249 17.25 17.35 -1.08
CA LYS A 249 18.58 17.95 -0.77
C LYS A 249 18.60 19.44 -0.99
#